data_db58d1637ccddb0b923c03fa5f443807
#
_entry.id   db58d1637ccddb0b923c03fa5f443807
#
_cell.length_a   1.000
_cell.length_b   1.000
_cell.length_c   1.000
_cell.angle_alpha   90.00
_cell.angle_beta   90.00
_cell.angle_gamma   90.00
#
_symmetry.space_group_name_H-M   'P 1'
#
loop_
_entity.id
_entity.type
_entity.pdbx_description
1 polymer ?
#
loop_
_entity_poly.entity_id
_entity_poly.type
_entity_poly.pdbx_seq_one_letter_code
_entity_poly.pdbx_strand_id
1 'polypeptide(L)'
;EMTHLGLPVPEGFTITTQSCLRYLETPSFFESILKEEVLKAITNLESKTNKFFMGNESSLLLVSVRSGAKISMPGMMDTILNLGLNDLRVQTLADVTNANFAYNCYRRLLQMFADVVYGIPKEEFDRCLEKTEKQLNKTINDFSKEEHQSLIQQYKEIYQEHYQNFPQSPKEQLYAAIKAVFKSWNNPRAKVYRELNQIPHDLGTAVNVQSMVFGNSDQKSGTGVVFTRNPAT
;
A
#
# COMPACT_ATOMS: atom_id res chain seq x y z
N GLU A 1 -12.61 18.56 4.89
CA GLU A 1 -13.15 19.06 6.18
C GLU A 1 -12.05 19.10 7.24
N MET A 2 -11.39 17.98 7.60
CA MET A 2 -10.31 17.95 8.60
C MET A 2 -9.17 18.94 8.28
N THR A 3 -8.73 19.00 7.03
CA THR A 3 -7.71 19.98 6.58
C THR A 3 -8.16 21.42 6.80
N HIS A 4 -9.44 21.75 6.52
CA HIS A 4 -10.00 23.08 6.77
C HIS A 4 -10.11 23.43 8.26
N LEU A 5 -10.12 22.42 9.12
CA LEU A 5 -10.08 22.60 10.58
C LEU A 5 -8.64 22.76 11.11
N GLY A 6 -7.64 22.82 10.22
CA GLY A 6 -6.23 22.97 10.59
C GLY A 6 -5.56 21.70 11.09
N LEU A 7 -6.19 20.52 10.95
CA LEU A 7 -5.56 19.26 11.30
C LEU A 7 -4.48 18.89 10.28
N PRO A 8 -3.33 18.34 10.70
CA PRO A 8 -2.22 17.99 9.83
C PRO A 8 -2.53 16.68 9.03
N VAL A 9 -3.46 16.77 8.08
CA VAL A 9 -3.80 15.65 7.20
C VAL A 9 -2.66 15.47 6.18
N PRO A 10 -2.08 14.27 6.05
CA PRO A 10 -1.04 14.02 5.06
C PRO A 10 -1.54 14.32 3.64
N GLU A 11 -0.68 14.94 2.83
CA GLU A 11 -0.99 15.26 1.44
C GLU A 11 -1.27 14.01 0.61
N GLY A 12 -2.17 14.13 -0.36
CA GLY A 12 -2.58 13.04 -1.23
C GLY A 12 -3.54 13.50 -2.32
N PHE A 13 -4.02 12.55 -3.10
CA PHE A 13 -5.07 12.77 -4.09
C PHE A 13 -6.04 11.59 -4.14
N THR A 14 -7.22 11.83 -4.66
CA THR A 14 -8.28 10.82 -4.78
C THR A 14 -8.66 10.62 -6.24
N ILE A 15 -8.66 9.38 -6.69
CA ILE A 15 -9.24 8.97 -7.96
C ILE A 15 -10.70 8.60 -7.70
N THR A 16 -11.62 9.15 -8.48
CA THR A 16 -13.05 9.10 -8.21
C THR A 16 -13.68 7.73 -8.44
N THR A 17 -14.85 7.51 -7.85
CA THR A 17 -15.66 6.31 -8.10
C THR A 17 -16.07 6.16 -9.56
N GLN A 18 -16.27 7.28 -10.27
CA GLN A 18 -16.57 7.27 -11.70
C GLN A 18 -15.42 6.69 -12.52
N SER A 19 -14.17 7.00 -12.17
CA SER A 19 -12.99 6.40 -12.81
C SER A 19 -12.93 4.89 -12.57
N CYS A 20 -13.33 4.43 -11.38
CA CYS A 20 -13.43 3.00 -11.08
C CYS A 20 -14.45 2.31 -12.00
N LEU A 21 -15.67 2.84 -12.08
CA LEU A 21 -16.72 2.26 -12.91
C LEU A 21 -16.32 2.22 -14.38
N ARG A 22 -15.76 3.31 -14.91
CA ARG A 22 -15.24 3.34 -16.28
C ARG A 22 -14.14 2.33 -16.53
N TYR A 23 -13.24 2.15 -15.57
CA TYR A 23 -12.18 1.12 -15.67
C TYR A 23 -12.75 -0.29 -15.66
N LEU A 24 -13.74 -0.56 -14.82
CA LEU A 24 -14.38 -1.88 -14.73
C LEU A 24 -15.18 -2.23 -16.01
N GLU A 25 -15.78 -1.24 -16.65
CA GLU A 25 -16.46 -1.38 -17.94
C GLU A 25 -15.49 -1.47 -19.11
N THR A 26 -14.47 -0.62 -19.12
CA THR A 26 -13.51 -0.49 -20.22
C THR A 26 -12.08 -0.37 -19.66
N PRO A 27 -11.39 -1.50 -19.45
CA PRO A 27 -10.05 -1.50 -18.84
C PRO A 27 -8.99 -0.66 -19.58
N SER A 28 -9.13 -0.48 -20.90
CA SER A 28 -8.24 0.39 -21.70
C SER A 28 -8.31 1.86 -21.30
N PHE A 29 -9.37 2.30 -20.62
CA PHE A 29 -9.49 3.65 -20.04
C PHE A 29 -8.30 4.00 -19.13
N PHE A 30 -7.77 3.03 -18.40
CA PHE A 30 -6.61 3.24 -17.54
C PHE A 30 -5.39 3.67 -18.35
N GLU A 31 -5.08 2.94 -19.42
CA GLU A 31 -3.89 3.20 -20.24
C GLU A 31 -4.02 4.47 -21.10
N SER A 32 -5.22 4.76 -21.60
CA SER A 32 -5.46 5.86 -22.52
C SER A 32 -5.60 7.25 -21.84
N ILE A 33 -6.10 7.28 -20.62
CA ILE A 33 -6.45 8.55 -19.94
C ILE A 33 -5.92 8.60 -18.51
N LEU A 34 -6.30 7.64 -17.67
CA LEU A 34 -6.09 7.73 -16.22
C LEU A 34 -4.61 7.69 -15.83
N LYS A 35 -3.81 6.94 -16.58
CA LYS A 35 -2.37 6.79 -16.35
C LYS A 35 -1.62 8.13 -16.37
N GLU A 36 -1.95 9.00 -17.30
CA GLU A 36 -1.34 10.33 -17.41
C GLU A 36 -1.80 11.26 -16.28
N GLU A 37 -3.09 11.23 -15.94
CA GLU A 37 -3.63 12.01 -14.81
C GLU A 37 -3.01 11.61 -13.48
N VAL A 38 -2.81 10.31 -13.25
CA VAL A 38 -2.14 9.79 -12.05
C VAL A 38 -0.68 10.28 -11.97
N LEU A 39 0.03 10.31 -13.10
CA LEU A 39 1.40 10.85 -13.12
C LEU A 39 1.44 12.33 -12.78
N LYS A 40 0.55 13.14 -13.36
CA LYS A 40 0.45 14.57 -13.04
C LYS A 40 0.14 14.78 -11.55
N ALA A 41 -0.75 13.96 -10.97
CA ALA A 41 -1.10 14.03 -9.57
C ALA A 41 0.08 13.64 -8.64
N ILE A 42 0.88 12.64 -9.02
CA ILE A 42 2.11 12.28 -8.28
C ILE A 42 3.13 13.41 -8.33
N THR A 43 3.38 13.99 -9.50
CA THR A 43 4.31 15.14 -9.63
C THR A 43 3.88 16.33 -8.77
N ASN A 44 2.58 16.60 -8.71
CA ASN A 44 2.04 17.64 -7.82
C ASN A 44 2.22 17.27 -6.34
N LEU A 45 2.04 15.99 -5.98
CA LEU A 45 2.26 15.51 -4.61
C LEU A 45 3.74 15.60 -4.21
N GLU A 46 4.67 15.27 -5.11
CA GLU A 46 6.11 15.45 -4.91
C GLU A 46 6.45 16.92 -4.62
N SER A 47 5.90 17.85 -5.42
CA SER A 47 6.10 19.29 -5.23
C SER A 47 5.56 19.80 -3.88
N LYS A 48 4.40 19.32 -3.45
CA LYS A 48 3.77 19.72 -2.18
C LYS A 48 4.52 19.17 -0.96
N THR A 49 5.06 17.97 -1.06
CA THR A 49 5.73 17.30 0.05
C THR A 49 7.24 17.53 0.09
N ASN A 50 7.79 18.08 -0.98
CA ASN A 50 9.24 18.17 -1.22
C ASN A 50 9.94 16.80 -1.06
N LYS A 51 9.28 15.75 -1.57
CA LYS A 51 9.73 14.35 -1.56
C LYS A 51 9.57 13.75 -2.94
N PHE A 52 10.34 12.72 -3.26
CA PHE A 52 10.37 12.11 -4.58
C PHE A 52 9.82 10.68 -4.56
N PHE A 53 8.82 10.43 -5.39
CA PHE A 53 8.23 9.10 -5.57
C PHE A 53 9.04 8.26 -6.56
N MET A 54 9.61 8.91 -7.57
CA MET A 54 10.52 8.29 -8.54
C MET A 54 11.93 8.84 -8.33
N GLY A 55 12.97 8.02 -8.63
CA GLY A 55 14.36 8.41 -8.37
C GLY A 55 14.89 7.84 -7.05
N ASN A 56 16.14 8.18 -6.75
CA ASN A 56 16.89 7.62 -5.62
C ASN A 56 17.38 8.71 -4.65
N GLU A 57 16.69 9.82 -4.61
CA GLU A 57 16.98 10.92 -3.70
C GLU A 57 16.76 10.51 -2.23
N SER A 58 17.47 11.14 -1.32
CA SER A 58 17.35 10.84 0.12
C SER A 58 15.98 11.19 0.70
N SER A 59 15.25 12.13 0.07
CA SER A 59 13.89 12.52 0.47
C SER A 59 12.84 11.66 -0.24
N LEU A 60 12.61 10.46 0.24
CA LEU A 60 11.69 9.50 -0.37
C LEU A 60 10.23 9.85 -0.09
N LEU A 61 9.42 9.94 -1.15
CA LEU A 61 7.97 9.88 -1.04
C LEU A 61 7.53 8.41 -1.08
N LEU A 62 6.94 7.95 0.01
CA LEU A 62 6.23 6.67 0.06
C LEU A 62 4.74 6.96 0.18
N VAL A 63 3.92 6.19 -0.51
CA VAL A 63 2.47 6.38 -0.51
C VAL A 63 1.71 5.13 -0.10
N SER A 64 0.52 5.33 0.46
CA SER A 64 -0.50 4.30 0.58
C SER A 64 -1.51 4.42 -0.55
N VAL A 65 -2.01 3.29 -1.03
CA VAL A 65 -3.14 3.20 -1.95
C VAL A 65 -4.26 2.47 -1.24
N ARG A 66 -5.39 3.15 -1.04
CA ARG A 66 -6.52 2.67 -0.24
C ARG A 66 -7.81 2.87 -1.00
N SER A 67 -8.75 1.97 -0.80
CA SER A 67 -10.14 2.16 -1.23
C SER A 67 -10.82 3.31 -0.48
N GLY A 68 -11.78 3.97 -1.13
CA GLY A 68 -12.58 5.05 -0.56
C GLY A 68 -14.02 4.96 -1.06
N ALA A 69 -14.77 3.96 -0.57
CA ALA A 69 -16.19 3.83 -0.91
C ALA A 69 -17.05 4.88 -0.19
N LYS A 70 -18.16 5.28 -0.82
CA LYS A 70 -19.14 6.20 -0.24
C LYS A 70 -19.73 5.66 1.07
N ILE A 71 -19.89 4.36 1.16
CA ILE A 71 -20.35 3.64 2.34
C ILE A 71 -19.17 2.82 2.87
N SER A 72 -18.88 2.94 4.16
CA SER A 72 -17.79 2.22 4.79
C SER A 72 -18.04 0.71 4.74
N MET A 73 -17.05 -0.04 4.28
CA MET A 73 -17.07 -1.51 4.19
C MET A 73 -15.80 -2.07 4.83
N PRO A 74 -15.70 -2.08 6.18
CA PRO A 74 -14.49 -2.46 6.90
C PRO A 74 -14.01 -3.87 6.53
N GLY A 75 -12.72 -4.02 6.18
CA GLY A 75 -12.11 -5.30 5.83
C GLY A 75 -12.54 -5.91 4.49
N MET A 76 -13.42 -5.24 3.73
CA MET A 76 -13.94 -5.79 2.47
C MET A 76 -13.07 -5.42 1.26
N MET A 77 -12.28 -4.36 1.36
CA MET A 77 -11.52 -3.83 0.24
C MET A 77 -10.04 -3.68 0.60
N ASP A 78 -9.22 -3.69 -0.44
CA ASP A 78 -7.79 -3.83 -0.30
C ASP A 78 -7.07 -2.49 -0.04
N THR A 79 -5.92 -2.60 0.62
CA THR A 79 -5.00 -1.50 0.92
C THR A 79 -3.58 -1.96 0.68
N ILE A 80 -2.77 -1.11 0.05
CA ILE A 80 -1.32 -1.35 -0.09
C ILE A 80 -0.58 -0.15 0.50
N LEU A 81 0.37 -0.43 1.39
CA LEU A 81 1.19 0.57 2.08
C LEU A 81 2.62 0.54 1.57
N ASN A 82 3.36 1.61 1.80
CA ASN A 82 4.79 1.75 1.51
C ASN A 82 5.15 1.67 0.01
N LEU A 83 4.20 1.91 -0.88
CA LEU A 83 4.47 1.99 -2.32
C LEU A 83 5.55 3.04 -2.60
N GLY A 84 6.44 2.69 -3.50
CA GLY A 84 7.64 3.47 -3.81
C GLY A 84 8.93 2.83 -3.31
N LEU A 85 8.89 1.83 -2.42
CA LEU A 85 10.09 1.06 -2.05
C LEU A 85 10.43 0.03 -3.13
N ASN A 86 11.73 -0.14 -3.32
CA ASN A 86 12.35 -1.18 -4.13
C ASN A 86 13.70 -1.55 -3.52
N ASP A 87 14.48 -2.40 -4.18
CA ASP A 87 15.77 -2.89 -3.69
C ASP A 87 16.80 -1.79 -3.42
N LEU A 88 16.74 -0.70 -4.19
CA LEU A 88 17.65 0.43 -4.02
C LEU A 88 17.10 1.42 -2.97
N ARG A 89 15.83 1.76 -3.08
CA ARG A 89 15.20 2.77 -2.23
C ARG A 89 15.05 2.32 -0.76
N VAL A 90 14.97 1.00 -0.49
CA VAL A 90 14.98 0.50 0.88
C VAL A 90 16.33 0.78 1.57
N GLN A 91 17.43 0.75 0.84
CA GLN A 91 18.75 1.10 1.38
C GLN A 91 18.81 2.59 1.75
N THR A 92 18.35 3.45 0.83
CA THR A 92 18.23 4.90 1.09
C THR A 92 17.37 5.18 2.34
N LEU A 93 16.24 4.47 2.49
CA LEU A 93 15.39 4.61 3.67
C LEU A 93 16.11 4.15 4.94
N ALA A 94 16.87 3.05 4.87
CA ALA A 94 17.67 2.54 5.99
C ALA A 94 18.74 3.51 6.45
N ASP A 95 19.38 4.20 5.51
CA ASP A 95 20.44 5.18 5.79
C ASP A 95 19.90 6.43 6.50
N VAL A 96 18.67 6.86 6.19
CA VAL A 96 18.05 8.05 6.81
C VAL A 96 17.19 7.73 8.04
N THR A 97 16.95 6.44 8.33
CA THR A 97 16.19 5.98 9.50
C THR A 97 16.97 4.91 10.26
N ASN A 98 16.61 3.66 10.08
CA ASN A 98 17.33 2.49 10.53
C ASN A 98 16.97 1.28 9.67
N ALA A 99 17.86 0.29 9.61
CA ALA A 99 17.69 -0.89 8.75
C ALA A 99 16.44 -1.69 9.11
N ASN A 100 16.19 -1.94 10.40
CA ASN A 100 15.05 -2.72 10.86
C ASN A 100 13.72 -2.11 10.37
N PHE A 101 13.51 -0.83 10.59
CA PHE A 101 12.32 -0.11 10.12
C PHE A 101 12.19 -0.18 8.59
N ALA A 102 13.25 0.16 7.85
CA ALA A 102 13.21 0.24 6.40
C ALA A 102 12.90 -1.11 5.75
N TYR A 103 13.63 -2.15 6.13
CA TYR A 103 13.42 -3.50 5.57
C TYR A 103 12.09 -4.12 6.01
N ASN A 104 11.60 -3.82 7.22
CA ASN A 104 10.27 -4.26 7.64
C ASN A 104 9.17 -3.54 6.82
N CYS A 105 9.32 -2.26 6.49
CA CYS A 105 8.42 -1.57 5.56
C CYS A 105 8.43 -2.23 4.17
N TYR A 106 9.60 -2.60 3.66
CA TYR A 106 9.72 -3.24 2.36
C TYR A 106 9.15 -4.66 2.34
N ARG A 107 9.45 -5.46 3.36
CA ARG A 107 8.86 -6.79 3.55
C ARG A 107 7.33 -6.74 3.53
N ARG A 108 6.74 -5.80 4.29
CA ARG A 108 5.28 -5.62 4.34
C ARG A 108 4.71 -5.18 3.00
N LEU A 109 5.42 -4.33 2.25
CA LEU A 109 5.01 -3.99 0.89
C LEU A 109 5.00 -5.22 -0.01
N LEU A 110 6.06 -6.02 -0.01
CA LEU A 110 6.14 -7.25 -0.81
C LEU A 110 4.94 -8.16 -0.51
N GLN A 111 4.67 -8.46 0.75
CA GLN A 111 3.56 -9.32 1.16
C GLN A 111 2.19 -8.77 0.74
N MET A 112 1.90 -7.50 1.04
CA MET A 112 0.63 -6.87 0.65
C MET A 112 0.46 -6.78 -0.87
N PHE A 113 1.53 -6.48 -1.59
CA PHE A 113 1.48 -6.38 -3.05
C PHE A 113 1.24 -7.74 -3.69
N ALA A 114 1.87 -8.80 -3.19
CA ALA A 114 1.66 -10.17 -3.64
C ALA A 114 0.19 -10.60 -3.48
N ASP A 115 -0.37 -10.41 -2.30
CA ASP A 115 -1.77 -10.76 -1.98
C ASP A 115 -2.75 -9.95 -2.83
N VAL A 116 -2.63 -8.62 -2.81
CA VAL A 116 -3.62 -7.72 -3.42
C VAL A 116 -3.53 -7.68 -4.94
N VAL A 117 -2.32 -7.70 -5.52
CA VAL A 117 -2.12 -7.53 -6.97
C VAL A 117 -2.10 -8.85 -7.71
N TYR A 118 -1.46 -9.87 -7.13
CA TYR A 118 -1.25 -11.15 -7.78
C TYR A 118 -2.10 -12.29 -7.21
N GLY A 119 -2.75 -12.08 -6.05
CA GLY A 119 -3.55 -13.11 -5.37
C GLY A 119 -2.70 -14.22 -4.78
N ILE A 120 -1.43 -13.97 -4.49
CA ILE A 120 -0.54 -14.91 -3.79
C ILE A 120 -0.91 -14.90 -2.31
N PRO A 121 -1.24 -16.06 -1.69
CA PRO A 121 -1.71 -16.11 -0.32
C PRO A 121 -0.69 -15.52 0.67
N LYS A 122 -1.10 -14.57 1.49
CA LYS A 122 -0.23 -13.95 2.52
C LYS A 122 0.36 -14.97 3.50
N GLU A 123 -0.33 -16.09 3.72
CA GLU A 123 0.08 -17.18 4.59
C GLU A 123 1.40 -17.83 4.15
N GLU A 124 1.77 -17.75 2.87
CA GLU A 124 3.06 -18.24 2.39
C GLU A 124 4.21 -17.37 2.92
N PHE A 125 4.01 -16.06 2.91
CA PHE A 125 4.96 -15.09 3.47
C PHE A 125 5.03 -15.15 5.00
N ASP A 126 3.90 -15.36 5.67
CA ASP A 126 3.84 -15.51 7.12
C ASP A 126 4.61 -16.76 7.55
N ARG A 127 4.43 -17.91 6.87
CA ARG A 127 5.20 -19.15 7.13
C ARG A 127 6.69 -18.97 6.87
N CYS A 128 7.06 -18.22 5.82
CA CYS A 128 8.46 -17.93 5.53
C CYS A 128 9.09 -17.13 6.67
N LEU A 129 8.41 -16.09 7.16
CA LEU A 129 8.86 -15.30 8.30
C LEU A 129 9.01 -16.15 9.56
N GLU A 130 7.98 -16.88 9.95
CA GLU A 130 8.02 -17.76 11.14
C GLU A 130 9.15 -18.78 11.08
N LYS A 131 9.40 -19.36 9.92
CA LYS A 131 10.51 -20.29 9.72
C LYS A 131 11.86 -19.60 9.94
N THR A 132 12.03 -18.40 9.40
CA THR A 132 13.26 -17.63 9.55
C THR A 132 13.49 -17.20 11.00
N GLU A 133 12.44 -16.73 11.70
CA GLU A 133 12.52 -16.36 13.11
C GLU A 133 12.93 -17.57 13.99
N LYS A 134 12.35 -18.74 13.73
CA LYS A 134 12.71 -20.00 14.42
C LYS A 134 14.16 -20.42 14.14
N GLN A 135 14.62 -20.33 12.89
CA GLN A 135 15.99 -20.69 12.51
C GLN A 135 17.03 -19.77 13.15
N LEU A 136 16.74 -18.48 13.24
CA LEU A 136 17.63 -17.48 13.82
C LEU A 136 17.50 -17.37 15.36
N ASN A 137 16.46 -17.98 15.94
CA ASN A 137 16.06 -17.81 17.35
C ASN A 137 15.94 -16.33 17.74
N LYS A 138 15.31 -15.52 16.86
CA LYS A 138 15.12 -14.07 16.99
C LYS A 138 13.74 -13.69 16.53
N THR A 139 13.23 -12.54 16.98
CA THR A 139 12.10 -11.89 16.37
C THR A 139 12.56 -10.96 15.22
N ILE A 140 11.69 -10.65 14.29
CA ILE A 140 12.02 -9.75 13.17
C ILE A 140 12.57 -8.38 13.63
N ASN A 141 12.20 -7.95 14.84
CA ASN A 141 12.68 -6.69 15.41
C ASN A 141 14.17 -6.71 15.79
N ASP A 142 14.74 -7.90 15.92
CA ASP A 142 16.14 -8.14 16.33
C ASP A 142 17.01 -8.58 15.14
N PHE A 143 16.46 -8.59 13.92
CA PHE A 143 17.22 -8.98 12.73
C PHE A 143 18.29 -7.96 12.37
N SER A 144 19.47 -8.45 11.97
CA SER A 144 20.47 -7.63 11.32
C SER A 144 20.04 -7.19 9.91
N LYS A 145 20.75 -6.25 9.34
CA LYS A 145 20.50 -5.82 7.95
C LYS A 145 20.59 -6.99 6.97
N GLU A 146 21.59 -7.85 7.13
CA GLU A 146 21.83 -9.01 6.27
C GLU A 146 20.73 -10.06 6.44
N GLU A 147 20.25 -10.28 7.67
CA GLU A 147 19.12 -11.18 7.94
C GLU A 147 17.82 -10.67 7.29
N HIS A 148 17.56 -9.36 7.36
CA HIS A 148 16.45 -8.75 6.63
C HIS A 148 16.59 -8.91 5.11
N GLN A 149 17.77 -8.69 4.55
CA GLN A 149 18.03 -8.86 3.11
C GLN A 149 17.81 -10.31 2.68
N SER A 150 18.23 -11.28 3.48
CA SER A 150 18.00 -12.70 3.22
C SER A 150 16.50 -13.02 3.21
N LEU A 151 15.73 -12.50 4.16
CA LEU A 151 14.27 -12.68 4.20
C LEU A 151 13.59 -12.04 2.99
N ILE A 152 14.01 -10.84 2.56
CA ILE A 152 13.51 -10.20 1.34
C ILE A 152 13.76 -11.06 0.10
N GLN A 153 14.94 -11.70 0.03
CA GLN A 153 15.25 -12.61 -1.08
C GLN A 153 14.31 -13.83 -1.08
N GLN A 154 14.07 -14.45 0.07
CA GLN A 154 13.11 -15.55 0.19
C GLN A 154 11.68 -15.11 -0.21
N TYR A 155 11.26 -13.91 0.14
CA TYR A 155 9.97 -13.36 -0.31
C TYR A 155 9.89 -13.23 -1.83
N LYS A 156 10.98 -12.83 -2.49
CA LYS A 156 11.03 -12.78 -3.95
C LYS A 156 11.00 -14.16 -4.60
N GLU A 157 11.57 -15.16 -3.94
CA GLU A 157 11.48 -16.55 -4.40
C GLU A 157 10.03 -17.03 -4.41
N ILE A 158 9.22 -16.67 -3.39
CA ILE A 158 7.77 -16.95 -3.40
C ILE A 158 7.09 -16.31 -4.63
N TYR A 159 7.42 -15.07 -5.00
CA TYR A 159 6.91 -14.48 -6.24
C TYR A 159 7.26 -15.32 -7.47
N GLN A 160 8.51 -15.79 -7.56
CA GLN A 160 8.99 -16.60 -8.69
C GLN A 160 8.29 -17.95 -8.78
N GLU A 161 8.01 -18.60 -7.65
CA GLU A 161 7.22 -19.85 -7.58
C GLU A 161 5.81 -19.67 -8.18
N HIS A 162 5.25 -18.48 -8.08
CA HIS A 162 3.98 -18.10 -8.70
C HIS A 162 4.13 -17.45 -10.10
N TYR A 163 5.31 -17.57 -10.74
CA TYR A 163 5.61 -16.97 -12.05
C TYR A 163 5.42 -15.45 -12.09
N GLN A 164 5.64 -14.76 -10.96
CA GLN A 164 5.53 -13.33 -10.82
C GLN A 164 6.88 -12.71 -10.43
N ASN A 165 6.98 -11.39 -10.61
CA ASN A 165 8.10 -10.61 -10.10
C ASN A 165 7.56 -9.34 -9.44
N PHE A 166 8.16 -8.93 -8.32
CA PHE A 166 7.83 -7.65 -7.72
C PHE A 166 8.40 -6.50 -8.57
N PRO A 167 7.56 -5.56 -9.04
CA PRO A 167 8.00 -4.47 -9.89
C PRO A 167 8.94 -3.52 -9.13
N GLN A 168 10.12 -3.28 -9.70
CA GLN A 168 11.11 -2.37 -9.11
C GLN A 168 10.84 -0.88 -9.45
N SER A 169 9.96 -0.62 -10.40
CA SER A 169 9.52 0.74 -10.74
C SER A 169 8.40 1.20 -9.81
N PRO A 170 8.57 2.27 -9.01
CA PRO A 170 7.49 2.83 -8.18
C PRO A 170 6.23 3.18 -8.98
N LYS A 171 6.41 3.64 -10.21
CA LYS A 171 5.31 3.96 -11.14
C LYS A 171 4.50 2.71 -11.50
N GLU A 172 5.15 1.59 -11.82
CA GLU A 172 4.47 0.33 -12.12
C GLU A 172 3.75 -0.22 -10.88
N GLN A 173 4.38 -0.12 -9.71
CA GLN A 173 3.75 -0.47 -8.43
C GLN A 173 2.45 0.31 -8.22
N LEU A 174 2.49 1.63 -8.42
CA LEU A 174 1.33 2.50 -8.23
C LEU A 174 0.19 2.14 -9.18
N TYR A 175 0.49 1.93 -10.46
CA TYR A 175 -0.52 1.56 -11.44
C TYR A 175 -1.16 0.21 -11.15
N ALA A 176 -0.36 -0.79 -10.77
CA ALA A 176 -0.85 -2.10 -10.40
C ALA A 176 -1.73 -2.03 -9.14
N ALA A 177 -1.31 -1.27 -8.14
CA ALA A 177 -2.07 -1.06 -6.90
C ALA A 177 -3.42 -0.39 -7.16
N ILE A 178 -3.48 0.68 -7.96
CA ILE A 178 -4.74 1.36 -8.31
C ILE A 178 -5.70 0.39 -9.02
N LYS A 179 -5.20 -0.34 -10.02
CA LYS A 179 -5.99 -1.34 -10.75
C LYS A 179 -6.53 -2.44 -9.82
N ALA A 180 -5.70 -2.92 -8.89
CA ALA A 180 -6.09 -3.94 -7.93
C ALA A 180 -7.17 -3.43 -6.97
N VAL A 181 -7.03 -2.20 -6.44
CA VAL A 181 -8.05 -1.58 -5.59
C VAL A 181 -9.37 -1.38 -6.34
N PHE A 182 -9.36 -0.98 -7.61
CA PHE A 182 -10.58 -0.91 -8.41
C PHE A 182 -11.25 -2.28 -8.56
N LYS A 183 -10.45 -3.31 -8.88
CA LYS A 183 -10.96 -4.70 -9.02
C LYS A 183 -11.52 -5.24 -7.70
N SER A 184 -10.98 -4.82 -6.55
CA SER A 184 -11.41 -5.28 -5.23
C SER A 184 -12.88 -4.93 -4.92
N TRP A 185 -13.45 -3.91 -5.60
CA TRP A 185 -14.89 -3.64 -5.56
C TRP A 185 -15.74 -4.86 -5.92
N ASN A 186 -15.25 -5.68 -6.85
CA ASN A 186 -15.93 -6.87 -7.34
C ASN A 186 -15.44 -8.19 -6.70
N ASN A 187 -14.60 -8.13 -5.67
CA ASN A 187 -14.22 -9.31 -4.90
C ASN A 187 -15.45 -10.00 -4.28
N PRO A 188 -15.46 -11.33 -4.17
CA PRO A 188 -16.60 -12.08 -3.62
C PRO A 188 -17.04 -11.57 -2.24
N ARG A 189 -16.09 -11.35 -1.32
CA ARG A 189 -16.37 -10.80 0.03
C ARG A 189 -17.05 -9.44 -0.02
N ALA A 190 -16.60 -8.55 -0.93
CA ALA A 190 -17.19 -7.22 -1.07
C ALA A 190 -18.59 -7.26 -1.68
N LYS A 191 -18.86 -8.18 -2.61
CA LYS A 191 -20.20 -8.40 -3.19
C LYS A 191 -21.18 -8.88 -2.13
N VAL A 192 -20.83 -9.96 -1.39
CA VAL A 192 -21.67 -10.51 -0.32
C VAL A 192 -21.96 -9.45 0.75
N TYR A 193 -20.95 -8.67 1.16
CA TYR A 193 -21.15 -7.60 2.14
C TYR A 193 -22.16 -6.55 1.62
N ARG A 194 -22.05 -6.15 0.35
CA ARG A 194 -22.99 -5.18 -0.24
C ARG A 194 -24.41 -5.74 -0.30
N GLU A 195 -24.59 -6.99 -0.69
CA GLU A 195 -25.89 -7.66 -0.71
C GLU A 195 -26.54 -7.68 0.67
N LEU A 196 -25.78 -8.10 1.70
CA LEU A 196 -26.27 -8.16 3.09
C LEU A 196 -26.64 -6.78 3.66
N ASN A 197 -25.94 -5.74 3.25
CA ASN A 197 -26.14 -4.36 3.75
C ASN A 197 -26.96 -3.49 2.77
N GLN A 198 -27.55 -4.05 1.71
CA GLN A 198 -28.35 -3.34 0.71
C GLN A 198 -27.61 -2.15 0.06
N ILE A 199 -26.30 -2.32 -0.16
CA ILE A 199 -25.45 -1.31 -0.79
C ILE A 199 -25.47 -1.52 -2.31
N PRO A 200 -25.83 -0.51 -3.13
CA PRO A 200 -25.86 -0.63 -4.58
C PRO A 200 -24.51 -1.02 -5.18
N HIS A 201 -24.53 -1.92 -6.17
CA HIS A 201 -23.32 -2.41 -6.83
C HIS A 201 -22.68 -1.41 -7.79
N ASP A 202 -23.41 -0.43 -8.24
CA ASP A 202 -23.03 0.61 -9.20
C ASP A 202 -22.35 1.84 -8.58
N LEU A 203 -22.12 1.85 -7.27
CA LEU A 203 -21.44 2.97 -6.60
C LEU A 203 -19.93 3.05 -6.91
N GLY A 204 -19.29 1.90 -7.13
CA GLY A 204 -17.85 1.83 -7.30
C GLY A 204 -17.06 2.22 -6.04
N THR A 205 -15.75 2.24 -6.16
CA THR A 205 -14.85 2.74 -5.11
C THR A 205 -13.95 3.84 -5.63
N ALA A 206 -13.71 4.86 -4.84
CA ALA A 206 -12.59 5.76 -5.05
C ALA A 206 -11.26 5.08 -4.66
N VAL A 207 -10.15 5.62 -5.13
CA VAL A 207 -8.82 5.25 -4.69
C VAL A 207 -8.13 6.48 -4.11
N ASN A 208 -7.75 6.39 -2.83
CA ASN A 208 -6.96 7.41 -2.15
C ASN A 208 -5.48 7.04 -2.23
N VAL A 209 -4.69 7.92 -2.85
CA VAL A 209 -3.23 7.86 -2.86
C VAL A 209 -2.72 8.93 -1.91
N GLN A 210 -2.05 8.54 -0.83
CA GLN A 210 -1.71 9.46 0.25
C GLN A 210 -0.28 9.23 0.75
N SER A 211 0.43 10.32 1.03
CA SER A 211 1.77 10.28 1.62
C SER A 211 1.75 9.52 2.95
N MET A 212 2.73 8.63 3.13
CA MET A 212 2.89 7.86 4.36
C MET A 212 3.41 8.73 5.51
N VAL A 213 2.84 8.52 6.69
CA VAL A 213 3.34 9.00 7.99
C VAL A 213 3.54 7.77 8.87
N PHE A 214 4.67 7.70 9.55
CA PHE A 214 5.08 6.53 10.31
C PHE A 214 4.99 6.77 11.81
N GLY A 215 4.20 5.95 12.51
CA GLY A 215 4.11 5.96 13.97
C GLY A 215 5.03 4.94 14.65
N ASN A 216 6.00 4.39 13.90
CA ASN A 216 6.94 3.36 14.37
C ASN A 216 8.35 3.54 13.80
N SER A 217 8.71 4.76 13.40
CA SER A 217 10.04 5.05 12.85
C SER A 217 11.14 5.02 13.92
N ASP A 218 10.79 5.36 15.15
CA ASP A 218 11.69 5.37 16.32
C ASP A 218 10.91 5.22 17.65
N GLN A 219 11.61 5.23 18.77
CA GLN A 219 11.03 5.09 20.10
C GLN A 219 10.15 6.28 20.55
N LYS A 220 10.20 7.41 19.83
CA LYS A 220 9.40 8.62 20.10
C LYS A 220 8.19 8.73 19.20
N SER A 221 8.09 7.84 18.22
CA SER A 221 6.95 7.77 17.30
C SER A 221 5.81 6.98 17.89
N GLY A 222 4.57 7.38 17.62
CA GLY A 222 3.37 6.70 18.10
C GLY A 222 2.23 6.76 17.11
N THR A 223 1.33 5.79 17.21
CA THR A 223 0.08 5.73 16.45
C THR A 223 -1.06 5.42 17.40
N GLY A 224 -2.21 6.05 17.19
CA GLY A 224 -3.39 5.81 18.01
C GLY A 224 -4.67 5.94 17.22
N VAL A 225 -5.76 5.43 17.78
CA VAL A 225 -7.12 5.60 17.28
C VAL A 225 -7.97 6.25 18.38
N VAL A 226 -8.67 7.30 17.99
CA VAL A 226 -9.59 8.00 18.89
C VAL A 226 -11.01 7.86 18.34
N PHE A 227 -11.92 7.44 19.20
CA PHE A 227 -13.34 7.41 18.91
C PHE A 227 -14.02 8.58 19.63
N THR A 228 -14.81 9.36 18.91
CA THR A 228 -15.60 10.46 19.47
C THR A 228 -16.85 9.97 20.21
N ARG A 229 -17.18 8.69 20.04
CA ARG A 229 -18.26 7.97 20.74
C ARG A 229 -17.78 6.58 21.11
N ASN A 230 -18.42 5.97 22.11
CA ASN A 230 -18.17 4.57 22.41
C ASN A 230 -18.56 3.70 21.20
N PRO A 231 -17.64 2.92 20.60
CA PRO A 231 -17.96 2.11 19.42
C PRO A 231 -18.87 0.90 19.71
N ALA A 232 -19.08 0.58 21.01
CA ALA A 232 -19.88 -0.56 21.44
C ALA A 232 -21.31 -0.18 21.91
N THR A 233 -21.67 1.12 21.91
CA THR A 233 -22.99 1.58 22.38
C THR A 233 -23.65 2.54 21.39
#